data_bb184142526d10d8cd1c65e7114c4c31
#
_entry.id   bb184142526d10d8cd1c65e7114c4c31
#
_cell.length_a   1.000
_cell.length_b   1.000
_cell.length_c   1.000
_cell.angle_alpha   90.00
_cell.angle_beta   90.00
_cell.angle_gamma   90.00
#
_symmetry.space_group_name_H-M   'P 1'
#
loop_
_entity.id
_entity.type
_entity.pdbx_description
1 polymer ?
#
loop_
_entity_poly.entity_id
_entity_poly.type
_entity_poly.pdbx_seq_one_letter_code
_entity_poly.pdbx_strand_id
1 'polypeptide(L)'
;MTTGSTDLIFLGTGTSSGVPSVPCLTDPNPTCKVCLSTLEPEGVKNIKRNTSAMVHFMHEDGRERNILIDCGKSFYESARQWYRLHNLRCIDALVITHAHADAYYGMDDLRSWCLIDKEKPYSIPVYLDQGTMDTLAQTFPYMVDSSKATGGGDIPSFTYHIIEHDKDFVVEGVTFTPLPVHHGKFMSTGEPFWSLGFRFRDLSWVSDCSSIPESTTAKITGSKVLVIDGLKEKTHPSHFSISEAIEYTNSLDPKPERAFIVGFCHTVDHYTEDAKVRALDSESHPKIRIAYDGQRISI
;
A
#
# COMPACT_ATOMS: atom_id res chain seq x y z
N MET A 1 8.79 24.50 -5.10
CA MET A 1 7.46 24.11 -4.57
C MET A 1 6.66 23.57 -5.73
N THR A 2 6.33 22.27 -5.74
CA THR A 2 5.56 21.64 -6.81
C THR A 2 4.15 22.20 -6.83
N THR A 3 3.79 22.92 -7.89
CA THR A 3 2.51 23.65 -8.02
C THR A 3 1.38 22.82 -8.64
N GLY A 4 1.56 21.51 -8.79
CA GLY A 4 0.55 20.60 -9.35
C GLY A 4 -0.17 19.79 -8.28
N SER A 5 -1.44 19.41 -8.54
CA SER A 5 -2.16 18.44 -7.71
C SER A 5 -1.39 17.12 -7.67
N THR A 6 -1.31 16.53 -6.48
CA THR A 6 -0.80 15.17 -6.30
C THR A 6 -1.98 14.25 -6.14
N ASP A 7 -1.96 13.12 -6.82
CA ASP A 7 -3.00 12.10 -6.71
C ASP A 7 -2.43 10.84 -6.08
N LEU A 8 -3.24 10.19 -5.25
CA LEU A 8 -3.01 8.82 -4.80
C LEU A 8 -3.98 7.90 -5.56
N ILE A 9 -3.43 6.87 -6.19
CA ILE A 9 -4.21 5.85 -6.90
C ILE A 9 -4.02 4.53 -6.15
N PHE A 10 -5.09 4.00 -5.59
CA PHE A 10 -5.07 2.70 -4.91
C PHE A 10 -4.95 1.58 -5.94
N LEU A 11 -3.80 0.93 -6.02
CA LEU A 11 -3.59 -0.21 -6.91
C LEU A 11 -4.18 -1.50 -6.35
N GLY A 12 -4.20 -1.61 -5.03
CA GLY A 12 -4.83 -2.65 -4.26
C GLY A 12 -5.20 -2.18 -2.87
N THR A 13 -6.23 -2.76 -2.26
CA THR A 13 -6.79 -2.36 -0.96
C THR A 13 -7.09 -3.53 -0.06
N GLY A 14 -6.53 -4.70 -0.35
CA GLY A 14 -6.79 -5.94 0.37
C GLY A 14 -5.59 -6.47 1.13
N THR A 15 -5.86 -7.35 2.07
CA THR A 15 -4.86 -8.05 2.88
C THR A 15 -3.99 -9.00 2.05
N SER A 16 -3.03 -9.64 2.69
CA SER A 16 -2.05 -10.56 2.08
C SER A 16 -2.67 -11.70 1.24
N SER A 17 -3.87 -12.15 1.57
CA SER A 17 -4.57 -13.21 0.82
C SER A 17 -5.32 -12.70 -0.40
N GLY A 18 -5.62 -11.39 -0.45
CA GLY A 18 -6.50 -10.80 -1.45
C GLY A 18 -7.96 -11.28 -1.36
N VAL A 19 -8.81 -10.72 -2.20
CA VAL A 19 -10.22 -11.11 -2.36
C VAL A 19 -10.52 -11.18 -3.86
N PRO A 20 -11.14 -12.27 -4.37
CA PRO A 20 -11.72 -13.39 -3.66
C PRO A 20 -10.69 -14.39 -3.11
N SER A 21 -11.09 -15.11 -2.06
CA SER A 21 -10.38 -16.30 -1.59
C SER A 21 -10.69 -17.48 -2.52
N VAL A 22 -9.67 -18.10 -3.12
CA VAL A 22 -9.84 -19.25 -4.02
C VAL A 22 -10.57 -20.42 -3.33
N PRO A 23 -10.24 -20.81 -2.08
CA PRO A 23 -11.02 -21.83 -1.37
C PRO A 23 -12.51 -21.51 -1.26
N CYS A 24 -12.91 -20.25 -1.12
CA CYS A 24 -14.32 -19.89 -1.10
C CYS A 24 -15.02 -20.05 -2.46
N LEU A 25 -14.29 -19.83 -3.56
CA LEU A 25 -14.84 -19.98 -4.92
C LEU A 25 -14.90 -21.44 -5.37
N THR A 26 -14.02 -22.29 -4.84
CA THR A 26 -13.91 -23.70 -5.22
C THR A 26 -14.58 -24.64 -4.23
N ASP A 27 -15.22 -24.12 -3.19
CA ASP A 27 -16.00 -24.91 -2.26
C ASP A 27 -17.17 -25.60 -3.01
N PRO A 28 -17.36 -26.92 -2.87
CA PRO A 28 -18.51 -27.58 -3.48
C PRO A 28 -19.86 -27.00 -3.07
N ASN A 29 -19.96 -26.38 -1.90
CA ASN A 29 -21.13 -25.67 -1.40
C ASN A 29 -20.77 -24.23 -1.00
N PRO A 30 -20.52 -23.33 -1.97
CA PRO A 30 -19.97 -22.03 -1.71
C PRO A 30 -20.98 -21.15 -0.95
N THR A 31 -20.55 -20.57 0.18
CA THR A 31 -21.39 -19.75 1.06
C THR A 31 -20.88 -18.32 1.24
N CYS A 32 -19.64 -18.04 0.88
CA CYS A 32 -19.04 -16.71 1.05
C CYS A 32 -19.59 -15.71 0.03
N LYS A 33 -20.58 -14.93 0.44
CA LYS A 33 -21.26 -13.95 -0.43
C LYS A 33 -20.28 -12.91 -1.02
N VAL A 34 -19.29 -12.48 -0.24
CA VAL A 34 -18.29 -11.50 -0.70
C VAL A 34 -17.45 -12.08 -1.85
N CYS A 35 -16.90 -13.28 -1.68
CA CYS A 35 -16.11 -13.91 -2.74
C CYS A 35 -16.96 -14.21 -3.98
N LEU A 36 -18.18 -14.70 -3.80
CA LEU A 36 -19.09 -15.00 -4.92
C LEU A 36 -19.49 -13.74 -5.68
N SER A 37 -19.71 -12.63 -5.00
CA SER A 37 -20.06 -11.35 -5.66
C SER A 37 -18.96 -10.85 -6.61
N THR A 38 -17.70 -11.24 -6.40
CA THR A 38 -16.60 -10.81 -7.28
C THR A 38 -16.67 -11.41 -8.69
N LEU A 39 -17.52 -12.40 -8.91
CA LEU A 39 -17.76 -13.00 -10.22
C LEU A 39 -18.75 -12.20 -11.06
N GLU A 40 -19.45 -11.26 -10.43
CA GLU A 40 -20.46 -10.41 -11.06
C GLU A 40 -19.95 -8.96 -11.18
N PRO A 41 -20.34 -8.21 -12.22
CA PRO A 41 -19.91 -6.81 -12.41
C PRO A 41 -20.24 -5.90 -11.22
N GLU A 42 -21.37 -6.13 -10.56
CA GLU A 42 -21.83 -5.34 -9.41
C GLU A 42 -20.93 -5.52 -8.18
N GLY A 43 -20.22 -6.65 -8.08
CA GLY A 43 -19.31 -6.97 -6.98
C GLY A 43 -17.86 -6.49 -7.20
N VAL A 44 -17.57 -5.74 -8.26
CA VAL A 44 -16.21 -5.36 -8.65
C VAL A 44 -15.40 -4.71 -7.53
N LYS A 45 -16.03 -3.93 -6.64
CA LYS A 45 -15.33 -3.30 -5.50
C LYS A 45 -15.02 -4.28 -4.36
N ASN A 46 -15.55 -5.48 -4.39
CA ASN A 46 -15.16 -6.57 -3.49
C ASN A 46 -13.89 -7.29 -3.96
N ILE A 47 -13.43 -7.06 -5.19
CA ILE A 47 -12.11 -7.51 -5.62
C ILE A 47 -11.08 -6.65 -4.89
N LYS A 48 -10.18 -7.31 -4.14
CA LYS A 48 -9.15 -6.64 -3.33
C LYS A 48 -7.80 -7.30 -3.58
N ARG A 49 -6.87 -6.58 -4.20
CA ARG A 49 -5.48 -6.99 -4.37
C ARG A 49 -4.65 -6.54 -3.18
N ASN A 50 -3.43 -7.05 -3.06
CA ASN A 50 -2.53 -6.62 -1.99
C ASN A 50 -2.44 -5.09 -1.92
N THR A 51 -2.49 -4.55 -0.71
CA THR A 51 -2.48 -3.10 -0.49
C THR A 51 -1.24 -2.47 -1.12
N SER A 52 -1.47 -1.54 -2.01
CA SER A 52 -0.45 -0.82 -2.77
C SER A 52 -1.05 0.46 -3.34
N ALA A 53 -0.24 1.47 -3.55
CA ALA A 53 -0.68 2.72 -4.16
C ALA A 53 0.38 3.34 -5.07
N MET A 54 -0.08 4.15 -6.02
CA MET A 54 0.75 5.03 -6.83
C MET A 54 0.54 6.48 -6.41
N VAL A 55 1.61 7.15 -6.02
CA VAL A 55 1.65 8.61 -5.84
C VAL A 55 2.01 9.21 -7.19
N HIS A 56 1.06 9.93 -7.80
CA HIS A 56 1.19 10.49 -9.15
C HIS A 56 1.13 12.01 -9.10
N PHE A 57 2.10 12.69 -9.69
CA PHE A 57 2.16 14.15 -9.70
C PHE A 57 3.01 14.70 -10.85
N MET A 58 2.77 15.97 -11.19
CA MET A 58 3.62 16.72 -12.11
C MET A 58 4.80 17.32 -11.34
N HIS A 59 6.02 16.98 -11.73
CA HIS A 59 7.24 17.52 -11.15
C HIS A 59 7.56 18.91 -11.78
N GLU A 60 8.42 19.70 -11.13
CA GLU A 60 8.80 21.05 -11.57
C GLU A 60 9.50 21.07 -12.94
N ASP A 61 10.15 19.97 -13.33
CA ASP A 61 10.77 19.80 -14.64
C ASP A 61 9.77 19.52 -15.79
N GLY A 62 8.46 19.57 -15.50
CA GLY A 62 7.38 19.35 -16.45
C GLY A 62 7.12 17.88 -16.80
N ARG A 63 7.74 16.91 -16.09
CA ARG A 63 7.48 15.48 -16.27
C ARG A 63 6.63 14.91 -15.14
N GLU A 64 5.76 13.98 -15.47
CA GLU A 64 5.04 13.19 -14.48
C GLU A 64 6.01 12.33 -13.67
N ARG A 65 5.68 12.14 -12.38
CA ARG A 65 6.36 11.20 -11.49
C ARG A 65 5.37 10.23 -10.89
N ASN A 66 5.81 8.99 -10.78
CA ASN A 66 5.04 7.87 -10.29
C ASN A 66 5.87 7.13 -9.22
N ILE A 67 5.55 7.38 -7.95
CA ILE A 67 6.17 6.70 -6.82
C ILE A 67 5.23 5.57 -6.38
N LEU A 68 5.69 4.33 -6.51
CA LEU A 68 4.96 3.16 -6.09
C LEU A 68 5.18 2.92 -4.58
N ILE A 69 4.11 2.72 -3.83
CA ILE A 69 4.15 2.24 -2.44
C ILE A 69 3.73 0.79 -2.46
N ASP A 70 4.63 -0.09 -2.07
CA ASP A 70 4.52 -1.55 -2.08
C ASP A 70 4.26 -2.16 -3.46
N CYS A 71 4.83 -3.36 -3.66
CA CYS A 71 4.76 -4.15 -4.87
C CYS A 71 4.55 -5.62 -4.51
N GLY A 72 3.36 -5.96 -4.02
CA GLY A 72 3.01 -7.30 -3.54
C GLY A 72 2.73 -8.31 -4.66
N LYS A 73 2.36 -9.54 -4.28
CA LYS A 73 2.11 -10.69 -5.16
C LYS A 73 1.11 -10.42 -6.30
N SER A 74 0.16 -9.53 -6.08
CA SER A 74 -0.90 -9.19 -7.04
C SER A 74 -0.59 -7.93 -7.86
N PHE A 75 0.64 -7.41 -7.79
CA PHE A 75 1.04 -6.18 -8.49
C PHE A 75 0.82 -6.27 -10.00
N TYR A 76 1.21 -7.38 -10.63
CA TYR A 76 1.02 -7.58 -12.08
C TYR A 76 -0.44 -7.37 -12.51
N GLU A 77 -1.38 -7.98 -11.80
CA GLU A 77 -2.81 -7.84 -12.08
C GLU A 77 -3.32 -6.42 -11.86
N SER A 78 -2.81 -5.76 -10.81
CA SER A 78 -3.12 -4.35 -10.52
C SER A 78 -2.61 -3.44 -11.62
N ALA A 79 -1.34 -3.58 -12.01
CA ALA A 79 -0.72 -2.77 -13.05
C ALA A 79 -1.42 -2.96 -14.41
N ARG A 80 -1.70 -4.21 -14.80
CA ARG A 80 -2.40 -4.53 -16.05
C ARG A 80 -3.74 -3.82 -16.17
N GLN A 81 -4.48 -3.68 -15.06
CA GLN A 81 -5.80 -3.07 -15.05
C GLN A 81 -5.72 -1.55 -14.90
N TRP A 82 -4.97 -1.04 -13.92
CA TRP A 82 -5.05 0.34 -13.50
C TRP A 82 -4.09 1.28 -14.23
N TYR A 83 -2.91 0.80 -14.67
CA TYR A 83 -1.96 1.67 -15.38
C TYR A 83 -2.55 2.23 -16.66
N ARG A 84 -3.25 1.37 -17.43
CA ARG A 84 -3.94 1.82 -18.64
C ARG A 84 -5.07 2.80 -18.33
N LEU A 85 -5.86 2.53 -17.29
CA LEU A 85 -7.02 3.36 -16.92
C LEU A 85 -6.59 4.77 -16.46
N HIS A 86 -5.47 4.85 -15.73
CA HIS A 86 -4.96 6.10 -15.18
C HIS A 86 -3.81 6.72 -15.99
N ASN A 87 -3.52 6.18 -17.20
CA ASN A 87 -2.44 6.62 -18.09
C ASN A 87 -1.04 6.59 -17.44
N LEU A 88 -0.81 5.66 -16.51
CA LEU A 88 0.49 5.49 -15.86
C LEU A 88 1.43 4.77 -16.82
N ARG A 89 2.63 5.31 -17.01
CA ARG A 89 3.62 4.73 -17.93
C ARG A 89 4.85 4.18 -17.22
N CYS A 90 5.43 4.96 -16.33
CA CYS A 90 6.70 4.67 -15.68
C CYS A 90 6.51 4.41 -14.18
N ILE A 91 7.53 3.85 -13.56
CA ILE A 91 7.71 3.79 -12.10
C ILE A 91 9.04 4.49 -11.84
N ASP A 92 8.99 5.68 -11.23
CA ASP A 92 10.17 6.49 -10.98
C ASP A 92 10.87 6.09 -9.68
N ALA A 93 10.13 5.53 -8.71
CA ALA A 93 10.67 4.95 -7.49
C ALA A 93 9.69 3.95 -6.87
N LEU A 94 10.22 3.05 -6.02
CA LEU A 94 9.46 2.14 -5.16
C LEU A 94 9.81 2.41 -3.70
N VAL A 95 8.79 2.53 -2.84
CA VAL A 95 8.94 2.64 -1.39
C VAL A 95 8.27 1.44 -0.74
N ILE A 96 8.98 0.66 0.08
CA ILE A 96 8.47 -0.57 0.68
C ILE A 96 8.23 -0.36 2.16
N THR A 97 7.06 -0.78 2.62
CA THR A 97 6.63 -0.63 4.02
C THR A 97 7.26 -1.66 4.94
N HIS A 98 7.37 -2.92 4.53
CA HIS A 98 7.85 -4.01 5.38
C HIS A 98 8.17 -5.30 4.59
N ALA A 99 8.74 -6.28 5.28
CA ALA A 99 9.27 -7.52 4.70
C ALA A 99 8.24 -8.65 4.55
N HIS A 100 6.95 -8.35 4.27
CA HIS A 100 5.97 -9.40 3.96
C HIS A 100 5.76 -9.56 2.45
N ALA A 101 5.35 -10.74 2.03
CA ALA A 101 5.18 -11.09 0.63
C ALA A 101 4.18 -10.19 -0.13
N ASP A 102 3.18 -9.67 0.56
CA ASP A 102 2.18 -8.75 0.02
C ASP A 102 2.70 -7.32 -0.18
N ALA A 103 3.87 -6.99 0.38
CA ALA A 103 4.53 -5.70 0.16
C ALA A 103 5.59 -5.73 -0.95
N TYR A 104 6.28 -6.86 -1.25
CA TYR A 104 7.40 -6.81 -2.19
C TYR A 104 7.53 -8.01 -3.17
N TYR A 105 6.77 -9.10 -3.07
CA TYR A 105 6.95 -10.26 -3.96
C TYR A 105 6.66 -10.00 -5.44
N GLY A 106 5.97 -8.93 -5.78
CA GLY A 106 5.76 -8.52 -7.18
C GLY A 106 6.93 -7.74 -7.81
N MET A 107 8.02 -7.51 -7.07
CA MET A 107 9.17 -6.75 -7.59
C MET A 107 9.79 -7.36 -8.86
N ASP A 108 9.72 -8.68 -9.03
CA ASP A 108 10.25 -9.33 -10.24
C ASP A 108 9.52 -8.86 -11.52
N ASP A 109 8.25 -8.52 -11.44
CA ASP A 109 7.48 -8.00 -12.58
C ASP A 109 7.97 -6.62 -13.04
N LEU A 110 8.69 -5.88 -12.17
CA LEU A 110 9.22 -4.54 -12.49
C LEU A 110 10.31 -4.56 -13.56
N ARG A 111 10.86 -5.72 -13.94
CA ARG A 111 11.81 -5.86 -15.05
C ARG A 111 11.32 -5.20 -16.32
N SER A 112 10.01 -5.29 -16.59
CA SER A 112 9.40 -4.70 -17.80
C SER A 112 9.50 -3.18 -17.83
N TRP A 113 9.49 -2.54 -16.66
CA TRP A 113 9.66 -1.08 -16.53
C TRP A 113 11.13 -0.67 -16.63
N CYS A 114 12.05 -1.47 -16.12
CA CYS A 114 13.49 -1.24 -16.27
C CYS A 114 13.94 -1.25 -17.76
N LEU A 115 13.18 -1.94 -18.62
CA LEU A 115 13.50 -2.17 -20.02
C LEU A 115 12.53 -1.46 -20.99
N ILE A 116 11.75 -0.49 -20.54
CA ILE A 116 10.85 0.30 -21.39
C ILE A 116 11.59 0.92 -22.57
N ASP A 117 12.79 1.44 -22.33
CA ASP A 117 13.74 1.88 -23.34
C ASP A 117 14.97 0.96 -23.30
N LYS A 118 15.03 0.02 -24.26
CA LYS A 118 16.15 -0.94 -24.33
C LYS A 118 17.50 -0.30 -24.63
N GLU A 119 17.50 0.89 -25.24
CA GLU A 119 18.72 1.64 -25.50
C GLU A 119 19.22 2.39 -24.24
N LYS A 120 18.33 2.65 -23.31
CA LYS A 120 18.60 3.32 -22.03
C LYS A 120 17.94 2.57 -20.87
N PRO A 121 18.45 1.39 -20.50
CA PRO A 121 17.94 0.66 -19.35
C PRO A 121 17.92 1.53 -18.10
N TYR A 122 16.83 1.45 -17.35
CA TYR A 122 16.61 2.25 -16.16
C TYR A 122 16.68 1.39 -14.90
N SER A 123 17.40 1.85 -13.90
CA SER A 123 17.43 1.22 -12.56
C SER A 123 16.43 1.95 -11.66
N ILE A 124 15.40 1.24 -11.19
CA ILE A 124 14.36 1.81 -10.33
C ILE A 124 14.95 2.03 -8.93
N PRO A 125 14.93 3.26 -8.38
CA PRO A 125 15.28 3.51 -6.99
C PRO A 125 14.29 2.82 -6.04
N VAL A 126 14.79 2.06 -5.06
CA VAL A 126 13.98 1.33 -4.07
C VAL A 126 14.38 1.79 -2.68
N TYR A 127 13.40 2.28 -1.92
CA TYR A 127 13.55 2.78 -0.56
C TYR A 127 12.93 1.79 0.41
N LEU A 128 13.72 1.25 1.34
CA LEU A 128 13.30 0.24 2.30
C LEU A 128 14.22 0.26 3.53
N ASP A 129 13.75 -0.28 4.65
CA ASP A 129 14.61 -0.41 5.82
C ASP A 129 15.58 -1.59 5.72
N GLN A 130 16.57 -1.65 6.62
CA GLN A 130 17.59 -2.69 6.60
C GLN A 130 16.98 -4.09 6.80
N GLY A 131 15.99 -4.25 7.67
CA GLY A 131 15.34 -5.56 7.91
C GLY A 131 14.63 -6.09 6.67
N THR A 132 13.97 -5.21 5.92
CA THR A 132 13.35 -5.55 4.63
C THR A 132 14.40 -5.88 3.58
N MET A 133 15.51 -5.12 3.54
CA MET A 133 16.64 -5.39 2.63
C MET A 133 17.26 -6.76 2.88
N ASP A 134 17.49 -7.11 4.15
CA ASP A 134 18.08 -8.41 4.54
C ASP A 134 17.16 -9.56 4.11
N THR A 135 15.85 -9.41 4.28
CA THR A 135 14.86 -10.40 3.87
C THR A 135 14.78 -10.52 2.34
N LEU A 136 14.79 -9.39 1.63
CA LEU A 136 14.82 -9.37 0.17
C LEU A 136 16.05 -10.07 -0.40
N ALA A 137 17.23 -9.81 0.18
CA ALA A 137 18.49 -10.42 -0.24
C ALA A 137 18.50 -11.95 -0.08
N GLN A 138 17.75 -12.48 0.90
CA GLN A 138 17.58 -13.92 1.10
C GLN A 138 16.54 -14.49 0.14
N THR A 139 15.44 -13.78 -0.10
CA THR A 139 14.32 -14.27 -0.92
C THR A 139 14.61 -14.19 -2.42
N PHE A 140 15.17 -13.07 -2.87
CA PHE A 140 15.48 -12.79 -4.27
C PHE A 140 16.93 -12.30 -4.44
N PRO A 141 17.93 -13.17 -4.19
CA PRO A 141 19.33 -12.76 -4.18
C PRO A 141 19.80 -12.13 -5.49
N TYR A 142 19.24 -12.53 -6.63
CA TYR A 142 19.59 -11.99 -7.96
C TYR A 142 19.10 -10.55 -8.19
N MET A 143 18.10 -10.10 -7.45
CA MET A 143 17.64 -8.70 -7.52
C MET A 143 18.59 -7.76 -6.78
N VAL A 144 19.31 -8.27 -5.79
CA VAL A 144 20.26 -7.51 -4.97
C VAL A 144 21.66 -7.60 -5.54
N ASP A 145 22.04 -8.76 -6.05
CA ASP A 145 23.34 -9.06 -6.62
C ASP A 145 23.16 -9.79 -7.94
N SER A 146 23.31 -9.08 -9.04
CA SER A 146 23.14 -9.62 -10.39
C SER A 146 24.05 -10.79 -10.72
N SER A 147 25.19 -10.96 -10.01
CA SER A 147 26.06 -12.12 -10.18
C SER A 147 25.41 -13.44 -9.77
N LYS A 148 24.32 -13.38 -9.00
CA LYS A 148 23.51 -14.53 -8.57
C LYS A 148 22.38 -14.87 -9.53
N ALA A 149 22.22 -14.11 -10.63
CA ALA A 149 21.24 -14.43 -11.66
C ALA A 149 21.62 -15.71 -12.39
N THR A 150 20.61 -16.51 -12.75
CA THR A 150 20.76 -17.77 -13.49
C THR A 150 20.06 -17.68 -14.83
N GLY A 151 20.73 -18.15 -15.89
CA GLY A 151 20.16 -18.16 -17.25
C GLY A 151 20.47 -16.87 -18.04
N GLY A 152 19.83 -16.70 -19.20
CA GLY A 152 20.06 -15.62 -20.17
C GLY A 152 18.90 -14.63 -20.30
N GLY A 153 17.97 -14.63 -19.34
CA GLY A 153 16.82 -13.70 -19.33
C GLY A 153 17.15 -12.38 -18.65
N ASP A 154 16.39 -11.34 -19.00
CA ASP A 154 16.49 -10.05 -18.32
C ASP A 154 16.01 -10.16 -16.88
N ILE A 155 16.70 -9.46 -15.97
CA ILE A 155 16.33 -9.31 -14.57
C ILE A 155 15.98 -7.85 -14.28
N PRO A 156 15.16 -7.55 -13.26
CA PRO A 156 14.93 -6.17 -12.86
C PRO A 156 16.22 -5.53 -12.35
N SER A 157 16.37 -4.23 -12.58
CA SER A 157 17.49 -3.44 -12.10
C SER A 157 17.01 -2.46 -11.02
N PHE A 158 17.64 -2.50 -9.84
CA PHE A 158 17.27 -1.68 -8.71
C PHE A 158 18.48 -0.95 -8.13
N THR A 159 18.25 0.27 -7.63
CA THR A 159 19.20 1.02 -6.82
C THR A 159 18.61 1.16 -5.41
N TYR A 160 19.21 0.49 -4.43
CA TYR A 160 18.66 0.44 -3.08
C TYR A 160 19.12 1.62 -2.22
N HIS A 161 18.17 2.20 -1.50
CA HIS A 161 18.36 3.26 -0.52
C HIS A 161 17.82 2.79 0.83
N ILE A 162 18.72 2.58 1.79
CA ILE A 162 18.31 2.18 3.14
C ILE A 162 17.81 3.40 3.89
N ILE A 163 16.55 3.32 4.37
CA ILE A 163 15.92 4.37 5.16
C ILE A 163 15.97 4.05 6.65
N GLU A 164 16.03 5.09 7.47
CA GLU A 164 16.00 5.00 8.92
C GLU A 164 14.60 5.40 9.42
N HIS A 165 14.12 4.76 10.51
CA HIS A 165 12.76 4.95 11.00
C HIS A 165 12.46 6.33 11.59
N ASP A 166 13.50 7.10 11.89
CA ASP A 166 13.41 8.42 12.55
C ASP A 166 13.86 9.59 11.67
N LYS A 167 14.31 9.32 10.43
CA LYS A 167 14.81 10.35 9.51
C LYS A 167 13.95 10.47 8.25
N ASP A 168 13.64 11.70 7.90
CA ASP A 168 13.03 12.02 6.61
C ASP A 168 13.97 11.65 5.46
N PHE A 169 13.40 11.25 4.34
CA PHE A 169 14.10 11.00 3.10
C PHE A 169 13.34 11.61 1.92
N VAL A 170 14.02 11.80 0.79
CA VAL A 170 13.44 12.46 -0.38
C VAL A 170 13.36 11.48 -1.55
N VAL A 171 12.17 11.36 -2.14
CA VAL A 171 11.91 10.55 -3.33
C VAL A 171 11.33 11.45 -4.41
N GLU A 172 12.02 11.59 -5.55
CA GLU A 172 11.58 12.42 -6.68
C GLU A 172 11.12 13.84 -6.25
N GLY A 173 11.88 14.46 -5.34
CA GLY A 173 11.59 15.81 -4.84
C GLY A 173 10.46 15.90 -3.80
N VAL A 174 9.88 14.77 -3.40
CA VAL A 174 8.87 14.70 -2.32
C VAL A 174 9.54 14.19 -1.05
N THR A 175 9.37 14.92 0.05
CA THR A 175 9.83 14.47 1.37
C THR A 175 8.86 13.42 1.92
N PHE A 176 9.41 12.29 2.36
CA PHE A 176 8.74 11.20 3.06
C PHE A 176 9.23 11.16 4.50
N THR A 177 8.30 11.20 5.45
CA THR A 177 8.58 11.00 6.87
C THR A 177 8.16 9.58 7.25
N PRO A 178 9.08 8.72 7.72
CA PRO A 178 8.73 7.39 8.19
C PRO A 178 7.81 7.41 9.40
N LEU A 179 6.82 6.53 9.37
CA LEU A 179 5.82 6.32 10.41
C LEU A 179 5.93 4.89 10.93
N PRO A 180 6.89 4.58 11.83
CA PRO A 180 7.04 3.23 12.36
C PRO A 180 5.83 2.82 13.19
N VAL A 181 5.25 1.67 12.86
CA VAL A 181 4.07 1.09 13.52
C VAL A 181 4.30 -0.38 13.84
N HIS A 182 3.57 -0.92 14.80
CA HIS A 182 3.61 -2.34 15.08
C HIS A 182 2.65 -3.09 14.14
N HIS A 183 3.12 -4.18 13.56
CA HIS A 183 2.34 -5.06 12.71
C HIS A 183 2.42 -6.51 13.23
N GLY A 184 1.78 -6.77 14.38
CA GLY A 184 1.90 -8.02 15.11
C GLY A 184 3.23 -8.16 15.86
N LYS A 185 3.68 -9.40 16.03
CA LYS A 185 4.91 -9.75 16.77
C LYS A 185 5.55 -11.02 16.24
N PHE A 186 6.84 -11.14 16.44
CA PHE A 186 7.54 -12.37 16.17
C PHE A 186 7.08 -13.49 17.11
N MET A 187 6.64 -14.62 16.55
CA MET A 187 6.15 -15.76 17.35
C MET A 187 7.25 -16.37 18.21
N SER A 188 8.52 -16.29 17.78
CA SER A 188 9.67 -16.87 18.48
C SER A 188 10.12 -16.06 19.68
N THR A 189 10.03 -14.72 19.63
CA THR A 189 10.55 -13.81 20.67
C THR A 189 9.46 -13.05 21.41
N GLY A 190 8.29 -12.89 20.79
CA GLY A 190 7.21 -12.03 21.29
C GLY A 190 7.46 -10.54 21.08
N GLU A 191 8.60 -10.15 20.48
CA GLU A 191 8.91 -8.77 20.18
C GLU A 191 8.02 -8.24 19.04
N PRO A 192 7.67 -6.94 19.02
CA PRO A 192 6.90 -6.34 17.95
C PRO A 192 7.59 -6.51 16.59
N PHE A 193 6.84 -6.89 15.58
CA PHE A 193 7.26 -6.76 14.19
C PHE A 193 6.91 -5.35 13.71
N TRP A 194 7.90 -4.65 13.16
CA TRP A 194 7.75 -3.28 12.68
C TRP A 194 7.37 -3.24 11.22
N SER A 195 6.40 -2.39 10.90
CA SER A 195 6.06 -1.94 9.56
C SER A 195 6.23 -0.43 9.48
N LEU A 196 6.49 0.10 8.29
CA LEU A 196 6.58 1.54 8.04
C LEU A 196 5.32 2.02 7.33
N GLY A 197 4.65 3.00 7.92
CA GLY A 197 3.86 3.94 7.16
C GLY A 197 4.72 5.08 6.65
N PHE A 198 4.11 5.99 5.89
CA PHE A 198 4.81 7.17 5.37
C PHE A 198 3.90 8.39 5.38
N ARG A 199 4.42 9.52 5.89
CA ARG A 199 3.79 10.82 5.67
C ARG A 199 4.51 11.52 4.53
N PHE A 200 3.73 11.99 3.56
CA PHE A 200 4.22 12.82 2.47
C PHE A 200 3.15 13.84 2.09
N ARG A 201 3.56 15.09 1.86
CA ARG A 201 2.62 16.19 1.67
C ARG A 201 1.58 16.25 2.81
N ASP A 202 0.29 16.30 2.48
CA ASP A 202 -0.82 16.35 3.42
C ASP A 202 -1.42 14.96 3.71
N LEU A 203 -0.75 13.86 3.32
CA LEU A 203 -1.24 12.50 3.49
C LEU A 203 -0.34 11.68 4.42
N SER A 204 -0.95 10.88 5.30
CA SER A 204 -0.32 9.76 6.01
C SER A 204 -0.87 8.44 5.50
N TRP A 205 0.04 7.53 5.14
CA TRP A 205 -0.23 6.16 4.68
C TRP A 205 0.20 5.17 5.76
N VAL A 206 -0.71 4.35 6.27
CA VAL A 206 -0.47 3.30 7.27
C VAL A 206 -1.28 2.06 6.86
N SER A 207 -0.70 1.22 6.01
CA SER A 207 -1.41 0.09 5.37
C SER A 207 -1.55 -1.15 6.24
N ASP A 208 -0.61 -1.35 7.19
CA ASP A 208 -0.51 -2.56 7.99
C ASP A 208 -0.07 -2.22 9.42
N CYS A 209 -1.00 -2.26 10.37
CA CYS A 209 -0.70 -1.96 11.76
C CYS A 209 -1.63 -2.66 12.74
N SER A 210 -1.09 -3.11 13.87
CA SER A 210 -1.84 -3.58 15.03
C SER A 210 -1.85 -2.55 16.17
N SER A 211 -0.90 -1.62 16.15
CA SER A 211 -0.90 -0.45 17.04
C SER A 211 0.03 0.63 16.51
N ILE A 212 -0.27 1.88 16.85
CA ILE A 212 0.48 3.06 16.42
C ILE A 212 1.06 3.72 17.67
N PRO A 213 2.40 3.79 17.82
CA PRO A 213 3.04 4.48 18.95
C PRO A 213 2.68 5.96 19.01
N GLU A 214 2.69 6.54 20.20
CA GLU A 214 2.39 7.98 20.42
C GLU A 214 3.34 8.88 19.62
N SER A 215 4.62 8.54 19.55
CA SER A 215 5.61 9.26 18.73
C SER A 215 5.28 9.26 17.25
N THR A 216 4.69 8.17 16.72
CA THR A 216 4.21 8.06 15.35
C THR A 216 2.89 8.81 15.17
N THR A 217 1.99 8.74 16.15
CA THR A 217 0.74 9.54 16.16
C THR A 217 1.03 11.03 16.08
N ALA A 218 2.04 11.53 16.80
CA ALA A 218 2.48 12.92 16.69
C ALA A 218 2.93 13.31 15.28
N LYS A 219 3.56 12.40 14.53
CA LYS A 219 3.94 12.61 13.11
C LYS A 219 2.73 12.54 12.17
N ILE A 220 1.73 11.72 12.45
CA ILE A 220 0.48 11.60 11.65
C ILE A 220 -0.41 12.83 11.84
N THR A 221 -0.46 13.36 13.04
CA THR A 221 -1.30 14.51 13.41
C THR A 221 -1.04 15.71 12.50
N GLY A 222 -2.13 16.34 12.02
CA GLY A 222 -2.09 17.44 11.05
C GLY A 222 -2.04 17.00 9.57
N SER A 223 -2.10 15.70 9.26
CA SER A 223 -2.37 15.24 7.90
C SER A 223 -3.84 15.51 7.54
N LYS A 224 -4.09 15.99 6.32
CA LYS A 224 -5.47 16.20 5.82
C LYS A 224 -6.11 14.91 5.37
N VAL A 225 -5.30 13.98 4.87
CA VAL A 225 -5.74 12.66 4.41
C VAL A 225 -5.03 11.58 5.20
N LEU A 226 -5.78 10.61 5.72
CA LEU A 226 -5.24 9.41 6.37
C LEU A 226 -5.66 8.17 5.58
N VAL A 227 -4.71 7.35 5.18
CA VAL A 227 -4.96 5.97 4.75
C VAL A 227 -4.54 5.06 5.90
N ILE A 228 -5.45 4.18 6.34
CA ILE A 228 -5.25 3.38 7.55
C ILE A 228 -5.73 1.94 7.36
N ASP A 229 -5.01 1.01 8.00
CA ASP A 229 -5.37 -0.42 8.06
C ASP A 229 -6.73 -0.64 8.73
N GLY A 230 -7.50 -1.61 8.23
CA GLY A 230 -8.76 -2.03 8.83
C GLY A 230 -9.24 -3.36 8.27
N LEU A 231 -8.64 -4.46 8.75
CA LEU A 231 -8.76 -5.79 8.18
C LEU A 231 -10.21 -6.30 8.12
N LYS A 232 -10.96 -6.15 9.20
CA LYS A 232 -12.32 -6.64 9.40
C LYS A 232 -12.96 -6.05 10.67
N GLU A 233 -14.21 -6.38 10.94
CA GLU A 233 -14.93 -5.91 12.16
C GLU A 233 -14.34 -6.45 13.48
N LYS A 234 -13.79 -7.67 13.47
CA LYS A 234 -13.21 -8.30 14.67
C LYS A 234 -11.75 -7.94 14.83
N THR A 235 -11.30 -7.73 16.05
CA THR A 235 -9.89 -7.51 16.41
C THR A 235 -8.98 -8.61 15.85
N HIS A 236 -7.76 -8.23 15.49
CA HIS A 236 -6.75 -9.13 14.96
C HIS A 236 -5.37 -8.83 15.57
N PRO A 237 -4.53 -9.85 15.85
CA PRO A 237 -3.24 -9.62 16.50
C PRO A 237 -2.25 -8.75 15.71
N SER A 238 -2.40 -8.69 14.39
CA SER A 238 -1.45 -8.01 13.49
C SER A 238 -2.04 -6.81 12.75
N HIS A 239 -3.36 -6.59 12.83
CA HIS A 239 -4.06 -5.54 12.08
C HIS A 239 -5.07 -4.83 12.94
N PHE A 240 -5.33 -3.57 12.65
CA PHE A 240 -6.51 -2.89 13.16
C PHE A 240 -7.78 -3.55 12.64
N SER A 241 -8.81 -3.57 13.47
CA SER A 241 -10.18 -3.74 13.03
C SER A 241 -10.70 -2.43 12.41
N ILE A 242 -11.80 -2.52 11.67
CA ILE A 242 -12.46 -1.33 11.11
C ILE A 242 -12.86 -0.34 12.22
N SER A 243 -13.36 -0.85 13.35
CA SER A 243 -13.72 0.00 14.50
C SER A 243 -12.50 0.71 15.09
N GLU A 244 -11.38 0.00 15.29
CA GLU A 244 -10.13 0.60 15.80
C GLU A 244 -9.59 1.66 14.84
N ALA A 245 -9.68 1.46 13.52
CA ALA A 245 -9.30 2.44 12.51
C ALA A 245 -10.16 3.73 12.59
N ILE A 246 -11.48 3.56 12.78
CA ILE A 246 -12.42 4.68 12.95
C ILE A 246 -12.15 5.43 14.27
N GLU A 247 -11.97 4.71 15.38
CA GLU A 247 -11.66 5.28 16.68
C GLU A 247 -10.34 6.06 16.66
N TYR A 248 -9.29 5.46 16.09
CA TYR A 248 -8.00 6.13 15.96
C TYR A 248 -8.11 7.40 15.10
N THR A 249 -8.78 7.33 13.96
CA THR A 249 -8.98 8.50 13.09
C THR A 249 -9.71 9.63 13.82
N ASN A 250 -10.70 9.31 14.64
CA ASN A 250 -11.47 10.29 15.41
C ASN A 250 -10.70 10.83 16.63
N SER A 251 -9.69 10.13 17.13
CA SER A 251 -8.88 10.54 18.28
C SER A 251 -7.82 11.60 17.94
N LEU A 252 -7.48 11.75 16.66
CA LEU A 252 -6.49 12.73 16.22
C LEU A 252 -7.00 14.17 16.42
N ASP A 253 -6.10 15.07 16.81
CA ASP A 253 -6.37 16.50 16.97
C ASP A 253 -5.20 17.34 16.42
N PRO A 254 -5.36 18.08 15.30
CA PRO A 254 -6.57 18.15 14.50
C PRO A 254 -6.88 16.83 13.76
N LYS A 255 -8.18 16.57 13.59
CA LYS A 255 -8.66 15.43 12.81
C LYS A 255 -8.33 15.61 11.32
N PRO A 256 -8.07 14.52 10.56
CA PRO A 256 -7.95 14.62 9.12
C PRO A 256 -9.28 15.02 8.47
N GLU A 257 -9.24 15.65 7.33
CA GLU A 257 -10.46 15.99 6.56
C GLU A 257 -11.12 14.72 5.99
N ARG A 258 -10.28 13.77 5.56
CA ARG A 258 -10.70 12.50 4.95
C ARG A 258 -9.85 11.36 5.46
N ALA A 259 -10.46 10.18 5.62
CA ALA A 259 -9.74 8.95 5.87
C ALA A 259 -10.21 7.83 4.94
N PHE A 260 -9.29 6.95 4.56
CA PHE A 260 -9.55 5.80 3.70
C PHE A 260 -9.05 4.53 4.39
N ILE A 261 -9.96 3.59 4.64
CA ILE A 261 -9.60 2.31 5.26
C ILE A 261 -9.21 1.33 4.15
N VAL A 262 -8.13 0.58 4.37
CA VAL A 262 -7.55 -0.44 3.46
C VAL A 262 -7.29 -1.77 4.21
N GLY A 263 -6.72 -2.75 3.54
CA GLY A 263 -6.28 -4.01 4.18
C GLY A 263 -7.37 -5.09 4.30
N PHE A 264 -8.51 -4.94 3.63
CA PHE A 264 -9.69 -5.79 3.84
C PHE A 264 -9.49 -7.27 3.48
N CYS A 265 -10.05 -8.15 4.31
CA CYS A 265 -10.19 -9.56 4.01
C CYS A 265 -11.57 -9.91 3.40
N HIS A 266 -11.72 -11.17 2.96
CA HIS A 266 -12.93 -11.65 2.24
C HIS A 266 -14.21 -11.74 3.08
N THR A 267 -14.17 -11.34 4.37
CA THR A 267 -15.39 -11.28 5.21
C THR A 267 -16.04 -9.90 5.21
N VAL A 268 -15.40 -8.90 4.58
CA VAL A 268 -15.88 -7.51 4.51
C VAL A 268 -16.49 -7.25 3.14
N ASP A 269 -17.80 -7.02 3.10
CA ASP A 269 -18.49 -6.57 1.90
C ASP A 269 -18.31 -5.06 1.74
N HIS A 270 -17.67 -4.64 0.65
CA HIS A 270 -17.35 -3.22 0.40
C HIS A 270 -18.58 -2.33 0.47
N TYR A 271 -19.66 -2.72 -0.16
CA TYR A 271 -20.85 -1.87 -0.31
C TYR A 271 -21.56 -1.68 1.02
N THR A 272 -21.70 -2.78 1.77
CA THR A 272 -22.32 -2.77 3.10
C THR A 272 -21.49 -1.93 4.07
N GLU A 273 -20.17 -2.12 4.06
CA GLU A 273 -19.30 -1.42 5.00
C GLU A 273 -19.13 0.06 4.65
N ASP A 274 -19.00 0.40 3.37
CA ASP A 274 -18.96 1.82 2.93
C ASP A 274 -20.26 2.56 3.29
N ALA A 275 -21.41 1.89 3.20
CA ALA A 275 -22.67 2.47 3.64
C ALA A 275 -22.70 2.73 5.16
N LYS A 276 -22.17 1.81 5.97
CA LYS A 276 -22.09 1.98 7.43
C LYS A 276 -21.18 3.18 7.80
N VAL A 277 -19.98 3.26 7.23
CA VAL A 277 -19.06 4.36 7.57
C VAL A 277 -19.55 5.70 7.06
N ARG A 278 -20.23 5.74 5.91
CA ARG A 278 -20.89 6.98 5.41
C ARG A 278 -22.02 7.46 6.31
N ALA A 279 -22.71 6.55 6.98
CA ALA A 279 -23.77 6.92 7.94
C ALA A 279 -23.20 7.62 9.19
N LEU A 280 -21.88 7.58 9.42
CA LEU A 280 -21.20 8.32 10.48
C LEU A 280 -20.81 9.74 10.08
N ASP A 281 -21.00 10.15 8.82
CA ASP A 281 -20.63 11.48 8.34
C ASP A 281 -21.36 12.56 9.14
N SER A 282 -20.60 13.53 9.63
CA SER A 282 -21.10 14.74 10.27
C SER A 282 -20.10 15.88 10.06
N GLU A 283 -20.48 17.12 10.37
CA GLU A 283 -19.59 18.28 10.24
C GLU A 283 -18.39 18.22 11.20
N SER A 284 -18.52 17.49 12.31
CA SER A 284 -17.49 17.37 13.36
C SER A 284 -16.56 16.15 13.19
N HIS A 285 -16.81 15.30 12.20
CA HIS A 285 -16.06 14.06 11.99
C HIS A 285 -15.39 14.04 10.62
N PRO A 286 -14.22 13.36 10.49
CA PRO A 286 -13.60 13.13 9.19
C PRO A 286 -14.55 12.36 8.25
N LYS A 287 -14.44 12.62 6.97
CA LYS A 287 -15.13 11.79 5.95
C LYS A 287 -14.39 10.48 5.78
N ILE A 288 -14.81 9.44 6.50
CA ILE A 288 -14.23 8.10 6.41
C ILE A 288 -14.85 7.33 5.24
N ARG A 289 -14.05 6.59 4.48
CA ARG A 289 -14.48 5.80 3.31
C ARG A 289 -13.76 4.46 3.29
N ILE A 290 -14.43 3.49 2.73
CA ILE A 290 -13.81 2.21 2.37
C ILE A 290 -13.12 2.36 1.03
N ALA A 291 -11.80 2.20 0.98
CA ALA A 291 -11.06 2.28 -0.27
C ALA A 291 -11.35 1.06 -1.17
N TYR A 292 -11.19 1.23 -2.48
CA TYR A 292 -11.32 0.16 -3.46
C TYR A 292 -10.24 0.26 -4.53
N ASP A 293 -9.92 -0.90 -5.12
CA ASP A 293 -8.90 -1.01 -6.15
C ASP A 293 -9.25 -0.13 -7.36
N GLY A 294 -8.30 0.66 -7.82
CA GLY A 294 -8.45 1.61 -8.91
C GLY A 294 -9.01 2.98 -8.51
N GLN A 295 -9.30 3.21 -7.24
CA GLN A 295 -9.73 4.52 -6.77
C GLN A 295 -8.60 5.55 -6.89
N ARG A 296 -8.91 6.75 -7.42
CA ARG A 296 -8.00 7.90 -7.47
C ARG A 296 -8.54 9.01 -6.56
N ILE A 297 -7.68 9.59 -5.76
CA ILE A 297 -7.99 10.72 -4.89
C ILE A 297 -6.91 11.79 -5.05
N SER A 298 -7.29 13.06 -4.99
CA SER A 298 -6.33 14.17 -4.91
C SER A 298 -5.96 14.48 -3.46
N ILE A 299 -4.68 14.78 -3.21
CA ILE A 299 -4.09 15.06 -1.90
C ILE A 299 -3.35 16.41 -1.90
#